data_abe2c45d4117e9fd0fb4a2dadd23b89d
#
_entry.id   abe2c45d4117e9fd0fb4a2dadd23b89d
#
_cell.length_a   1.000
_cell.length_b   1.000
_cell.length_c   1.000
_cell.angle_alpha   90.00
_cell.angle_beta   90.00
_cell.angle_gamma   90.00
#
_symmetry.space_group_name_H-M   'P 1'
#
loop_
_entity.id
_entity.type
_entity.pdbx_description
1 polymer ?
#
loop_
_entity_poly.entity_id
_entity_poly.type
_entity_poly.pdbx_seq_one_letter_code
_entity_poly.pdbx_strand_id
1 'polypeptide(L)'
;MNTPLVGTTTGRPSRPRRDLRLWPVVGALAAYTLFAGRKVGFDASTFWNVWSNPLWEKFWPIPWDWVLDRHNVLDPLVETLQIAVVSTLIGCTLALPLAFAMSPLTSPNRVTLVVSRSAMNVVRAVPDLFWAKLLVTAVGVGAFAGSWALSVFSLGVMVKLFSETIDLSLIHI
;
A
#
# COMPACT_ATOMS: atom_id res chain seq x y z
N MET A 1 -10.52 -6.90 68.11
CA MET A 1 -9.63 -7.10 66.99
C MET A 1 -10.16 -6.19 65.84
N ASN A 2 -9.69 -4.95 65.80
CA ASN A 2 -10.22 -3.92 64.88
C ASN A 2 -9.30 -3.85 63.65
N THR A 3 -9.78 -4.33 62.53
CA THR A 3 -9.12 -4.14 61.21
C THR A 3 -9.47 -2.75 60.69
N PRO A 4 -8.49 -1.87 60.36
CA PRO A 4 -8.77 -0.59 59.76
C PRO A 4 -9.20 -0.77 58.31
N LEU A 5 -10.34 -0.16 57.95
CA LEU A 5 -10.83 -0.06 56.59
C LEU A 5 -9.87 0.80 55.79
N VAL A 6 -9.21 0.18 54.81
CA VAL A 6 -8.37 0.89 53.83
C VAL A 6 -9.28 1.78 52.96
N GLY A 7 -9.23 3.08 53.23
CA GLY A 7 -9.93 4.07 52.42
C GLY A 7 -9.37 4.08 51.01
N THR A 8 -10.15 3.63 50.04
CA THR A 8 -9.86 3.81 48.61
C THR A 8 -10.05 5.27 48.25
N THR A 9 -8.96 6.03 48.23
CA THR A 9 -8.95 7.38 47.65
C THR A 9 -9.07 7.23 46.13
N THR A 10 -10.30 7.31 45.63
CA THR A 10 -10.57 7.51 44.20
C THR A 10 -10.12 8.90 43.79
N GLY A 11 -8.82 9.08 43.70
CA GLY A 11 -8.21 10.27 43.12
C GLY A 11 -8.57 10.32 41.65
N ARG A 12 -9.41 11.29 41.25
CA ARG A 12 -9.73 11.57 39.86
C ARG A 12 -8.41 11.85 39.13
N PRO A 13 -8.08 11.15 38.01
CA PRO A 13 -6.83 11.35 37.34
C PRO A 13 -6.72 12.83 36.93
N SER A 14 -5.59 13.44 37.29
CA SER A 14 -5.29 14.84 36.96
C SER A 14 -5.34 15.01 35.46
N ARG A 15 -6.07 16.02 34.98
CA ARG A 15 -6.11 16.36 33.57
C ARG A 15 -4.67 16.63 33.08
N PRO A 16 -4.25 16.02 31.96
CA PRO A 16 -2.92 16.25 31.42
C PRO A 16 -2.77 17.77 31.18
N ARG A 17 -1.74 18.36 31.75
CA ARG A 17 -1.37 19.76 31.47
C ARG A 17 -1.14 19.85 29.96
N ARG A 18 -1.78 20.80 29.31
CA ARG A 18 -1.51 21.13 27.89
C ARG A 18 -0.03 21.47 27.79
N ASP A 19 0.77 20.57 27.23
CA ASP A 19 2.18 20.81 27.01
C ASP A 19 2.34 21.88 25.95
N LEU A 20 2.52 23.11 26.41
CA LEU A 20 2.82 24.26 25.53
C LEU A 20 4.07 24.04 24.66
N ARG A 21 4.88 23.03 25.01
CA ARG A 21 6.08 22.64 24.25
C ARG A 21 5.78 22.09 22.85
N LEU A 22 4.55 21.68 22.57
CA LEU A 22 4.17 21.18 21.24
C LEU A 22 3.90 22.30 20.22
N TRP A 23 3.58 23.50 20.68
CA TRP A 23 3.27 24.62 19.79
C TRP A 23 4.42 25.03 18.86
N PRO A 24 5.69 25.11 19.30
CA PRO A 24 6.80 25.41 18.40
C PRO A 24 7.03 24.29 17.37
N VAL A 25 6.80 23.03 17.73
CA VAL A 25 6.90 21.89 16.78
C VAL A 25 5.78 21.97 15.74
N VAL A 26 4.56 22.24 16.16
CA VAL A 26 3.42 22.44 15.24
C VAL A 26 3.66 23.65 14.35
N GLY A 27 4.19 24.75 14.90
CA GLY A 27 4.55 25.94 14.11
C GLY A 27 5.64 25.65 13.08
N ALA A 28 6.68 24.91 13.46
CA ALA A 28 7.76 24.51 12.55
C ALA A 28 7.25 23.59 11.43
N LEU A 29 6.39 22.62 11.76
CA LEU A 29 5.76 21.74 10.78
C LEU A 29 4.86 22.53 9.81
N ALA A 30 4.05 23.47 10.33
CA ALA A 30 3.21 24.32 9.49
C ALA A 30 4.05 25.23 8.57
N ALA A 31 5.13 25.82 9.08
CA ALA A 31 6.04 26.62 8.28
C ALA A 31 6.75 25.79 7.20
N TYR A 32 7.16 24.57 7.55
CA TYR A 32 7.77 23.65 6.59
C TYR A 32 6.79 23.21 5.49
N THR A 33 5.54 22.89 5.86
CA THR A 33 4.50 22.52 4.87
C THR A 33 4.15 23.69 3.95
N LEU A 34 4.08 24.90 4.46
CA LEU A 34 3.88 26.11 3.62
C LEU A 34 5.06 26.36 2.69
N PHE A 35 6.29 26.21 3.18
CA PHE A 35 7.50 26.34 2.37
C PHE A 35 7.57 25.25 1.28
N ALA A 36 7.32 24.01 1.65
CA ALA A 36 7.29 22.87 0.72
C ALA A 36 6.17 23.04 -0.34
N GLY A 37 5.00 23.46 0.07
CA GLY A 37 3.88 23.73 -0.82
C GLY A 37 4.22 24.79 -1.88
N ARG A 38 4.86 25.88 -1.47
CA ARG A 38 5.33 26.91 -2.43
C ARG A 38 6.38 26.38 -3.40
N LYS A 39 7.28 25.53 -2.93
CA LYS A 39 8.35 24.94 -3.77
C LYS A 39 7.83 23.93 -4.78
N VAL A 40 6.75 23.22 -4.44
CA VAL A 40 6.06 22.27 -5.33
C VAL A 40 5.08 22.96 -6.27
N GLY A 41 4.89 24.29 -6.13
CA GLY A 41 3.93 25.03 -6.94
C GLY A 41 2.48 24.77 -6.53
N PHE A 42 2.25 24.37 -5.27
CA PHE A 42 0.91 24.21 -4.74
C PHE A 42 0.28 25.60 -4.56
N ASP A 43 -0.58 25.97 -5.49
CA ASP A 43 -1.34 27.20 -5.45
C ASP A 43 -2.79 26.88 -5.12
N ALA A 44 -3.28 27.49 -4.03
CA ALA A 44 -4.67 27.33 -3.59
C ALA A 44 -5.67 27.83 -4.66
N SER A 45 -5.26 28.79 -5.49
CA SER A 45 -6.06 29.26 -6.63
C SER A 45 -6.21 28.19 -7.70
N THR A 46 -5.15 27.44 -7.97
CA THR A 46 -5.20 26.28 -8.90
C THR A 46 -6.12 25.20 -8.38
N PHE A 47 -6.06 24.88 -7.06
CA PHE A 47 -6.99 23.92 -6.45
C PHE A 47 -8.45 24.40 -6.55
N TRP A 48 -8.69 25.65 -6.25
CA TRP A 48 -10.03 26.25 -6.38
C TRP A 48 -10.52 26.28 -7.82
N ASN A 49 -9.64 26.62 -8.76
CA ASN A 49 -9.95 26.61 -10.19
C ASN A 49 -10.23 25.19 -10.73
N VAL A 50 -9.54 24.17 -10.24
CA VAL A 50 -9.83 22.76 -10.58
C VAL A 50 -11.20 22.36 -10.05
N TRP A 51 -11.53 22.77 -8.81
CA TRP A 51 -12.82 22.48 -8.20
C TRP A 51 -13.99 23.25 -8.82
N SER A 52 -13.78 24.51 -9.17
CA SER A 52 -14.79 25.37 -9.82
C SER A 52 -14.82 25.28 -11.34
N ASN A 53 -13.88 24.52 -11.94
CA ASN A 53 -13.76 24.40 -13.39
C ASN A 53 -14.84 23.45 -13.93
N PRO A 54 -15.35 23.68 -15.15
CA PRO A 54 -16.32 22.84 -15.84
C PRO A 54 -15.86 21.40 -16.15
N LEU A 55 -14.74 20.95 -15.54
CA LEU A 55 -14.39 19.53 -15.56
C LEU A 55 -15.52 18.66 -15.02
N TRP A 56 -16.26 19.15 -14.00
CA TRP A 56 -17.43 18.46 -13.48
C TRP A 56 -18.57 18.39 -14.49
N GLU A 57 -18.72 19.41 -15.32
CA GLU A 57 -19.69 19.41 -16.42
C GLU A 57 -19.35 18.40 -17.51
N LYS A 58 -18.06 18.07 -17.69
CA LYS A 58 -17.60 17.03 -18.62
C LYS A 58 -17.78 15.62 -18.07
N PHE A 59 -17.77 15.46 -16.74
CA PHE A 59 -18.06 14.17 -16.10
C PHE A 59 -19.55 13.95 -15.85
N TRP A 60 -20.36 15.01 -15.89
CA TRP A 60 -21.78 14.99 -15.65
C TRP A 60 -22.52 15.80 -16.73
N PRO A 61 -23.50 15.23 -17.46
CA PRO A 61 -24.16 13.95 -17.24
C PRO A 61 -23.34 12.75 -17.73
N ILE A 62 -23.51 11.63 -17.03
CA ILE A 62 -22.92 10.34 -17.44
C ILE A 62 -23.51 9.97 -18.81
N PRO A 63 -22.71 9.74 -19.85
CA PRO A 63 -23.20 9.30 -21.15
C PRO A 63 -23.62 7.83 -21.07
N TRP A 64 -24.84 7.60 -20.63
CA TRP A 64 -25.39 6.25 -20.42
C TRP A 64 -25.31 5.38 -21.67
N ASP A 65 -25.53 5.96 -22.85
CA ASP A 65 -25.43 5.23 -24.12
C ASP A 65 -24.03 4.65 -24.35
N TRP A 66 -22.97 5.43 -23.98
CA TRP A 66 -21.59 4.98 -24.06
C TRP A 66 -21.26 3.94 -22.96
N VAL A 67 -21.77 4.13 -21.73
CA VAL A 67 -21.52 3.23 -20.59
C VAL A 67 -22.22 1.89 -20.77
N LEU A 68 -23.41 1.89 -21.40
CA LEU A 68 -24.17 0.66 -21.66
C LEU A 68 -23.70 -0.09 -22.91
N ASP A 69 -22.86 0.54 -23.72
CA ASP A 69 -22.26 -0.15 -24.86
C ASP A 69 -21.26 -1.20 -24.36
N ARG A 70 -21.53 -2.44 -24.74
CA ARG A 70 -20.74 -3.60 -24.35
C ARG A 70 -19.26 -3.45 -24.66
N HIS A 71 -18.92 -2.94 -25.82
CA HIS A 71 -17.53 -2.81 -26.26
C HIS A 71 -16.76 -1.76 -25.49
N ASN A 72 -17.43 -0.75 -24.95
CA ASN A 72 -16.77 0.32 -24.21
C ASN A 72 -16.47 -0.03 -22.76
N VAL A 73 -17.30 -0.88 -22.14
CA VAL A 73 -17.18 -1.16 -20.69
C VAL A 73 -16.96 -2.64 -20.42
N LEU A 74 -17.77 -3.54 -21.00
CA LEU A 74 -17.69 -4.96 -20.66
C LEU A 74 -16.42 -5.62 -21.16
N ASP A 75 -16.00 -5.35 -22.39
CA ASP A 75 -14.80 -5.95 -22.96
C ASP A 75 -13.53 -5.53 -22.19
N PRO A 76 -13.28 -4.22 -21.89
CA PRO A 76 -12.18 -3.81 -21.04
C PRO A 76 -12.27 -4.32 -19.59
N LEU A 77 -13.48 -4.46 -19.05
CA LEU A 77 -13.69 -5.02 -17.72
C LEU A 77 -13.25 -6.50 -17.66
N VAL A 78 -13.67 -7.29 -18.64
CA VAL A 78 -13.29 -8.71 -18.75
C VAL A 78 -11.78 -8.84 -18.93
N GLU A 79 -11.17 -8.02 -19.78
CA GLU A 79 -9.72 -7.98 -19.96
C GLU A 79 -9.00 -7.67 -18.64
N THR A 80 -9.47 -6.67 -17.90
CA THR A 80 -8.91 -6.31 -16.60
C THR A 80 -9.01 -7.45 -15.59
N LEU A 81 -10.15 -8.15 -15.55
CA LEU A 81 -10.34 -9.32 -14.69
C LEU A 81 -9.40 -10.47 -15.09
N GLN A 82 -9.24 -10.72 -16.37
CA GLN A 82 -8.29 -11.73 -16.86
C GLN A 82 -6.84 -11.40 -16.47
N ILE A 83 -6.43 -10.16 -16.65
CA ILE A 83 -5.11 -9.67 -16.22
C ILE A 83 -4.95 -9.90 -14.71
N ALA A 84 -5.92 -9.51 -13.91
CA ALA A 84 -5.85 -9.65 -12.45
C ALA A 84 -5.72 -11.12 -12.01
N VAL A 85 -6.54 -12.00 -12.57
CA VAL A 85 -6.51 -13.44 -12.25
C VAL A 85 -5.17 -14.07 -12.64
N VAL A 86 -4.73 -13.86 -13.89
CA VAL A 86 -3.47 -14.43 -14.40
C VAL A 86 -2.28 -13.91 -13.58
N SER A 87 -2.22 -12.63 -13.30
CA SER A 87 -1.14 -12.01 -12.53
C SER A 87 -1.07 -12.54 -11.10
N THR A 88 -2.23 -12.69 -10.47
CA THR A 88 -2.31 -13.23 -9.11
C THR A 88 -1.90 -14.68 -9.06
N LEU A 89 -2.33 -15.50 -10.02
CA LEU A 89 -1.94 -16.92 -10.11
C LEU A 89 -0.43 -17.08 -10.30
N ILE A 90 0.16 -16.31 -11.21
CA ILE A 90 1.63 -16.32 -11.42
C ILE A 90 2.34 -15.90 -10.14
N GLY A 91 1.92 -14.77 -9.54
CA GLY A 91 2.50 -14.25 -8.31
C GLY A 91 2.42 -15.23 -7.15
N CYS A 92 1.25 -15.83 -6.90
CA CYS A 92 1.05 -16.82 -5.84
C CYS A 92 1.86 -18.12 -6.07
N THR A 93 1.89 -18.62 -7.31
CA THR A 93 2.63 -19.84 -7.63
C THR A 93 4.13 -19.68 -7.39
N LEU A 94 4.70 -18.54 -7.78
CA LEU A 94 6.10 -18.24 -7.52
C LEU A 94 6.36 -17.88 -6.05
N ALA A 95 5.36 -17.32 -5.36
CA ALA A 95 5.48 -16.95 -3.95
C ALA A 95 5.63 -18.17 -3.03
N LEU A 96 5.00 -19.29 -3.33
CA LEU A 96 5.05 -20.48 -2.49
C LEU A 96 6.49 -20.98 -2.23
N PRO A 97 7.30 -21.33 -3.24
CA PRO A 97 8.66 -21.80 -3.00
C PRO A 97 9.55 -20.73 -2.35
N LEU A 98 9.34 -19.45 -2.70
CA LEU A 98 10.08 -18.36 -2.10
C LEU A 98 9.71 -18.13 -0.62
N ALA A 99 8.45 -18.35 -0.24
CA ALA A 99 8.01 -18.25 1.15
C ALA A 99 8.70 -19.28 2.04
N PHE A 100 8.83 -20.54 1.56
CA PHE A 100 9.59 -21.58 2.26
C PHE A 100 11.08 -21.21 2.39
N ALA A 101 11.66 -20.60 1.38
CA ALA A 101 13.05 -20.14 1.44
C ALA A 101 13.24 -18.95 2.39
N MET A 102 12.21 -18.13 2.61
CA MET A 102 12.22 -16.93 3.47
C MET A 102 11.85 -17.21 4.94
N SER A 103 11.23 -18.34 5.25
CA SER A 103 10.93 -18.73 6.62
C SER A 103 12.17 -19.30 7.31
N PRO A 104 12.55 -18.84 8.52
CA PRO A 104 13.68 -19.37 9.25
C PRO A 104 13.49 -20.82 9.68
N LEU A 105 12.24 -21.31 9.71
CA LEU A 105 11.89 -22.65 10.13
C LEU A 105 11.98 -23.68 8.99
N THR A 106 11.84 -23.23 7.74
CA THR A 106 11.81 -24.11 6.57
C THR A 106 12.98 -23.90 5.60
N SER A 107 13.73 -22.81 5.77
CA SER A 107 14.85 -22.50 4.90
C SER A 107 15.98 -23.54 5.03
N PRO A 108 16.54 -24.07 3.90
CA PRO A 108 17.56 -25.10 3.94
C PRO A 108 18.88 -24.65 4.57
N ASN A 109 19.20 -23.37 4.48
CA ASN A 109 20.40 -22.82 5.09
C ASN A 109 20.28 -21.30 5.32
N ARG A 110 21.19 -20.76 6.17
CA ARG A 110 21.18 -19.35 6.54
C ARG A 110 21.47 -18.40 5.36
N VAL A 111 22.23 -18.85 4.38
CA VAL A 111 22.54 -18.06 3.19
C VAL A 111 21.28 -17.88 2.33
N THR A 112 20.58 -18.98 2.05
CA THR A 112 19.30 -18.93 1.31
C THR A 112 18.31 -18.02 2.01
N LEU A 113 18.18 -18.12 3.33
CA LEU A 113 17.29 -17.26 4.11
C LEU A 113 17.63 -15.77 3.95
N VAL A 114 18.90 -15.40 4.11
CA VAL A 114 19.34 -14.00 4.03
C VAL A 114 19.20 -13.48 2.62
N VAL A 115 19.61 -14.23 1.62
CA VAL A 115 19.55 -13.82 0.21
C VAL A 115 18.09 -13.64 -0.24
N SER A 116 17.22 -14.62 0.03
CA SER A 116 15.82 -14.54 -0.37
C SER A 116 15.08 -13.38 0.32
N ARG A 117 15.31 -13.18 1.60
CA ARG A 117 14.75 -12.02 2.34
C ARG A 117 15.27 -10.69 1.79
N SER A 118 16.56 -10.57 1.55
CA SER A 118 17.15 -9.34 1.01
C SER A 118 16.63 -9.03 -0.39
N ALA A 119 16.58 -10.04 -1.28
CA ALA A 119 16.06 -9.89 -2.63
C ALA A 119 14.59 -9.42 -2.63
N MET A 120 13.74 -10.05 -1.82
CA MET A 120 12.33 -9.68 -1.74
C MET A 120 12.12 -8.32 -1.05
N ASN A 121 12.97 -7.94 -0.11
CA ASN A 121 12.91 -6.59 0.46
C ASN A 121 13.25 -5.52 -0.59
N VAL A 122 14.21 -5.77 -1.47
CA VAL A 122 14.52 -4.87 -2.60
C VAL A 122 13.33 -4.78 -3.55
N VAL A 123 12.75 -5.91 -3.96
CA VAL A 123 11.57 -5.92 -4.86
C VAL A 123 10.41 -5.12 -4.27
N ARG A 124 10.17 -5.22 -2.97
CA ARG A 124 9.09 -4.50 -2.26
C ARG A 124 9.42 -3.04 -1.93
N ALA A 125 10.70 -2.69 -1.88
CA ALA A 125 11.11 -1.30 -1.67
C ALA A 125 10.86 -0.43 -2.92
N VAL A 126 10.79 -1.06 -4.08
CA VAL A 126 10.50 -0.38 -5.35
C VAL A 126 8.98 -0.21 -5.48
N PRO A 127 8.48 1.01 -5.71
CA PRO A 127 7.06 1.25 -5.96
C PRO A 127 6.54 0.43 -7.14
N ASP A 128 5.32 -0.09 -7.04
CA ASP A 128 4.66 -0.90 -8.08
C ASP A 128 4.58 -0.20 -9.44
N LEU A 129 4.31 1.11 -9.45
CA LEU A 129 4.30 1.93 -10.66
C LEU A 129 5.66 1.96 -11.38
N PHE A 130 6.76 1.80 -10.66
CA PHE A 130 8.08 1.71 -11.28
C PHE A 130 8.24 0.43 -12.11
N TRP A 131 7.80 -0.71 -11.57
CA TRP A 131 7.77 -1.98 -12.29
C TRP A 131 6.89 -1.90 -13.53
N ALA A 132 5.71 -1.30 -13.41
CA ALA A 132 4.82 -1.09 -14.56
C ALA A 132 5.49 -0.23 -15.64
N LYS A 133 6.09 0.90 -15.25
CA LYS A 133 6.77 1.79 -16.20
C LYS A 133 7.97 1.13 -16.87
N LEU A 134 8.77 0.37 -16.11
CA LEU A 134 9.93 -0.36 -16.64
C LEU A 134 9.49 -1.39 -17.68
N LEU A 135 8.47 -2.18 -17.39
CA LEU A 135 7.97 -3.21 -18.29
C LEU A 135 7.30 -2.60 -19.54
N VAL A 136 6.53 -1.53 -19.38
CA VAL A 136 5.96 -0.79 -20.52
C VAL A 136 7.06 -0.24 -21.40
N THR A 137 8.14 0.26 -20.85
CA THR A 137 9.27 0.78 -21.63
C THR A 137 10.01 -0.34 -22.39
N ALA A 138 10.09 -1.54 -21.79
CA ALA A 138 10.80 -2.67 -22.39
C ALA A 138 10.01 -3.41 -23.46
N VAL A 139 8.69 -3.58 -23.25
CA VAL A 139 7.84 -4.46 -24.06
C VAL A 139 6.73 -3.71 -24.80
N GLY A 140 6.47 -2.47 -24.42
CA GLY A 140 5.37 -1.65 -24.95
C GLY A 140 4.15 -1.65 -24.05
N VAL A 141 3.19 -0.77 -24.37
CA VAL A 141 1.91 -0.66 -23.65
C VAL A 141 1.00 -1.82 -24.02
N GLY A 142 0.41 -2.48 -23.03
CA GLY A 142 -0.57 -3.55 -23.28
C GLY A 142 -0.78 -4.47 -22.09
N ALA A 143 -1.72 -5.41 -22.23
CA ALA A 143 -2.10 -6.40 -21.22
C ALA A 143 -0.92 -7.24 -20.71
N PHE A 144 0.03 -7.55 -21.59
CA PHE A 144 1.23 -8.32 -21.23
C PHE A 144 2.12 -7.58 -20.23
N ALA A 145 2.45 -6.33 -20.49
CA ALA A 145 3.26 -5.51 -19.58
C ALA A 145 2.54 -5.32 -18.23
N GLY A 146 1.23 -5.05 -18.27
CA GLY A 146 0.39 -4.94 -17.08
C GLY A 146 0.34 -6.22 -16.26
N SER A 147 0.16 -7.37 -16.91
CA SER A 147 0.12 -8.67 -16.23
C SER A 147 1.43 -8.99 -15.50
N TRP A 148 2.57 -8.74 -16.13
CA TRP A 148 3.87 -8.97 -15.49
C TRP A 148 4.14 -7.99 -14.34
N ALA A 149 3.79 -6.71 -14.49
CA ALA A 149 3.93 -5.74 -13.41
C ALA A 149 3.12 -6.13 -12.17
N LEU A 150 1.85 -6.52 -12.38
CA LEU A 150 0.99 -6.99 -11.31
C LEU A 150 1.46 -8.34 -10.72
N SER A 151 2.07 -9.21 -11.52
CA SER A 151 2.65 -10.46 -11.03
C SER A 151 3.81 -10.21 -10.07
N VAL A 152 4.71 -9.26 -10.39
CA VAL A 152 5.81 -8.86 -9.50
C VAL A 152 5.29 -8.27 -8.20
N PHE A 153 4.27 -7.40 -8.28
CA PHE A 153 3.61 -6.84 -7.12
C PHE A 153 2.98 -7.95 -6.24
N SER A 154 2.16 -8.82 -6.85
CA SER A 154 1.50 -9.94 -6.16
C SER A 154 2.52 -10.87 -5.50
N LEU A 155 3.61 -11.19 -6.19
CA LEU A 155 4.72 -11.97 -5.66
C LEU A 155 5.27 -11.35 -4.38
N GLY A 156 5.58 -10.05 -4.40
CA GLY A 156 6.12 -9.31 -3.24
C GLY A 156 5.22 -9.36 -2.00
N VAL A 157 3.92 -9.23 -2.20
CA VAL A 157 2.90 -9.28 -1.13
C VAL A 157 2.73 -10.72 -0.63
N MET A 158 2.51 -11.67 -1.53
CA MET A 158 2.19 -13.06 -1.18
C MET A 158 3.35 -13.80 -0.52
N VAL A 159 4.58 -13.58 -0.97
CA VAL A 159 5.76 -14.17 -0.31
C VAL A 159 5.84 -13.74 1.15
N LYS A 160 5.58 -12.48 1.43
CA LYS A 160 5.60 -11.97 2.81
C LYS A 160 4.51 -12.60 3.66
N LEU A 161 3.27 -12.61 3.17
CA LEU A 161 2.14 -13.19 3.89
C LEU A 161 2.34 -14.70 4.14
N PHE A 162 2.76 -15.44 3.13
CA PHE A 162 2.99 -16.87 3.27
C PHE A 162 4.13 -17.20 4.23
N SER A 163 5.25 -16.47 4.17
CA SER A 163 6.37 -16.71 5.09
C SER A 163 5.97 -16.43 6.55
N GLU A 164 5.20 -15.38 6.81
CA GLU A 164 4.70 -15.07 8.15
C GLU A 164 3.68 -16.10 8.64
N THR A 165 2.81 -16.58 7.75
CA THR A 165 1.84 -17.64 8.08
C THR A 165 2.55 -18.95 8.42
N ILE A 166 3.59 -19.33 7.68
CA ILE A 166 4.43 -20.50 7.97
C ILE A 166 5.09 -20.35 9.36
N ASP A 167 5.70 -19.20 9.61
CA ASP A 167 6.36 -18.95 10.89
C ASP A 167 5.38 -19.04 12.08
N LEU A 168 4.17 -18.48 11.94
CA LEU A 168 3.14 -18.52 12.97
C LEU A 168 2.54 -19.91 13.18
N SER A 169 2.31 -20.67 12.11
CA SER A 169 1.71 -22.01 12.19
C SER A 169 2.62 -23.00 12.91
N LEU A 170 3.92 -22.89 12.73
CA LEU A 170 4.91 -23.78 13.35
C LEU A 170 5.25 -23.40 14.82
N ILE A 171 4.92 -22.20 15.26
CA ILE A 171 5.08 -21.78 16.65
C ILE A 171 3.94 -22.35 17.53
N HIS A 172 2.79 -22.65 16.93
CA HIS A 172 1.62 -23.17 17.64
C HIS A 172 1.58 -24.70 17.76
N ILE A 173 2.51 -25.43 17.15
CA ILE A 173 2.68 -26.88 17.30
C ILE A 173 3.81 -27.18 18.27
#